data_a99d793b333c5612cf826a8bbef4f34c
#
_entry.id   a99d793b333c5612cf826a8bbef4f34c
#
_cell.length_a   1.000
_cell.length_b   1.000
_cell.length_c   1.000
_cell.angle_alpha   90.00
_cell.angle_beta   90.00
_cell.angle_gamma   90.00
#
_symmetry.space_group_name_H-M   'P 1'
#
loop_
_entity.id
_entity.type
_entity.pdbx_description
1 polymer ?
#
loop_
_entity_poly.entity_id
_entity_poly.type
_entity_poly.pdbx_seq_one_letter_code
_entity_poly.pdbx_strand_id
1 'polypeptide(L)'
;MNKTVLVIILSMAICSGCDALGFGSGDPARYVKPSVAVIKFDNRAPFPLEWDLGDGMKEMLTDALVTSERYRVIERLEIDTVLRELRFQYTGSTRQAGRASQGRLKNVQYLIKGTITDFGHVSNSRGLLTHIDYFEWFSSDQKAIMGMTLQVIDVESGEVVSSTRLEEAVNARDVTVNATYSKMAMGGGMFVRTPLGRATANVIGKAVKQITSAIANRKWNPKVAALQPDGTIALNGGENRKIKNGAIYEVRDLGKAIVNPENEDILGYTRGKIIGWLEVTQVKELYSIARIVSGDRSAFKPGQLCRPGEIPTFEGQPLTNRTSGRVASVRR
;
A
#
# COMPACT_ATOMS: atom_id res chain seq x y z
N MET A 1 -22.13 -2.49 64.32
CA MET A 1 -21.17 -3.45 63.68
C MET A 1 -21.24 -3.22 62.19
N ASN A 2 -20.29 -2.43 61.69
CA ASN A 2 -20.25 -1.99 60.29
C ASN A 2 -19.51 -3.04 59.43
N LYS A 3 -20.17 -3.53 58.40
CA LYS A 3 -19.53 -4.31 57.36
C LYS A 3 -19.24 -3.40 56.17
N THR A 4 -18.02 -2.99 56.03
CA THR A 4 -17.48 -2.23 54.92
C THR A 4 -17.39 -3.16 53.69
N VAL A 5 -18.17 -2.87 52.63
CA VAL A 5 -18.11 -3.56 51.36
C VAL A 5 -16.97 -2.93 50.56
N LEU A 6 -15.91 -3.70 50.33
CA LEU A 6 -14.79 -3.33 49.49
C LEU A 6 -15.19 -3.57 48.03
N VAL A 7 -15.51 -2.51 47.26
CA VAL A 7 -15.72 -2.57 45.83
C VAL A 7 -14.36 -2.58 45.13
N ILE A 8 -13.96 -3.73 44.65
CA ILE A 8 -12.78 -3.89 43.78
C ILE A 8 -13.20 -3.47 42.36
N ILE A 9 -12.79 -2.28 41.96
CA ILE A 9 -12.88 -1.85 40.55
C ILE A 9 -11.77 -2.57 39.80
N LEU A 10 -12.14 -3.65 39.10
CA LEU A 10 -11.29 -4.34 38.14
C LEU A 10 -11.19 -3.46 36.89
N SER A 11 -10.14 -2.64 36.79
CA SER A 11 -9.82 -1.91 35.59
C SER A 11 -9.43 -2.88 34.50
N MET A 12 -10.32 -3.03 33.52
CA MET A 12 -10.12 -3.80 32.32
C MET A 12 -9.08 -3.08 31.47
N ALA A 13 -7.81 -3.44 31.63
CA ALA A 13 -6.75 -3.06 30.70
C ALA A 13 -7.07 -3.68 29.34
N ILE A 14 -7.63 -2.87 28.43
CA ILE A 14 -7.74 -3.21 27.02
C ILE A 14 -6.32 -3.33 26.50
N CYS A 15 -5.90 -4.56 26.33
CA CYS A 15 -4.61 -4.92 25.75
C CYS A 15 -4.63 -4.49 24.27
N SER A 16 -4.07 -3.31 24.00
CA SER A 16 -3.67 -2.87 22.65
C SER A 16 -2.48 -3.72 22.18
N GLY A 17 -2.75 -4.98 21.86
CA GLY A 17 -1.76 -5.94 21.41
C GLY A 17 -1.84 -6.17 19.89
N CYS A 18 -1.68 -5.11 19.08
CA CYS A 18 -1.54 -5.23 17.62
C CYS A 18 -0.23 -4.65 17.08
N ASP A 19 0.80 -4.49 17.93
CA ASP A 19 2.15 -4.07 17.50
C ASP A 19 3.14 -5.24 17.31
N ALA A 20 2.68 -6.47 17.20
CA ALA A 20 3.56 -7.65 17.13
C ALA A 20 4.19 -7.92 15.74
N LEU A 21 3.88 -7.12 14.73
CA LEU A 21 4.62 -7.13 13.46
C LEU A 21 5.42 -5.83 13.39
N GLY A 22 6.67 -5.86 13.84
CA GLY A 22 7.60 -4.71 13.90
C GLY A 22 7.81 -3.97 12.57
N PHE A 23 6.73 -3.45 12.00
CA PHE A 23 6.75 -2.51 10.90
C PHE A 23 6.98 -1.14 11.50
N GLY A 24 8.14 -0.54 11.24
CA GLY A 24 8.47 0.79 11.71
C GLY A 24 7.29 1.74 11.58
N SER A 25 7.00 2.46 12.65
CA SER A 25 5.89 3.40 12.84
C SER A 25 5.99 4.66 11.98
N GLY A 26 6.30 4.51 10.68
CA GLY A 26 6.17 5.60 9.72
C GLY A 26 4.68 5.88 9.51
N ASP A 27 4.25 7.11 9.68
CA ASP A 27 2.87 7.53 9.46
C ASP A 27 2.40 7.14 8.03
N PRO A 28 1.55 6.12 7.85
CA PRO A 28 1.19 5.60 6.52
C PRO A 28 0.48 6.64 5.65
N ALA A 29 -0.08 7.69 6.26
CA ALA A 29 -0.76 8.75 5.54
C ALA A 29 0.20 9.68 4.77
N ARG A 30 1.48 9.71 5.16
CA ARG A 30 2.50 10.54 4.50
C ARG A 30 3.18 9.88 3.31
N TYR A 31 2.86 8.63 3.01
CA TYR A 31 3.46 7.89 1.90
C TYR A 31 2.47 7.69 0.76
N VAL A 32 2.97 7.77 -0.46
CA VAL A 32 2.19 7.35 -1.63
C VAL A 32 2.09 5.84 -1.58
N LYS A 33 0.87 5.31 -1.54
CA LYS A 33 0.67 3.87 -1.67
C LYS A 33 1.02 3.46 -3.11
N PRO A 34 2.11 2.71 -3.35
CA PRO A 34 2.43 2.22 -4.69
C PRO A 34 1.33 1.27 -5.17
N SER A 35 1.10 1.26 -6.48
CA SER A 35 0.15 0.34 -7.10
C SER A 35 0.86 -0.95 -7.48
N VAL A 36 0.34 -2.06 -6.98
CA VAL A 36 0.89 -3.40 -7.20
C VAL A 36 -0.16 -4.33 -7.78
N ALA A 37 0.25 -5.31 -8.58
CA ALA A 37 -0.60 -6.42 -8.97
C ALA A 37 0.13 -7.74 -8.72
N VAL A 38 -0.59 -8.70 -8.17
CA VAL A 38 -0.11 -10.07 -7.99
C VAL A 38 -0.59 -10.88 -9.20
N ILE A 39 0.35 -11.50 -9.90
CA ILE A 39 0.01 -12.45 -10.97
C ILE A 39 -0.03 -13.87 -10.41
N LYS A 40 -0.63 -14.80 -11.18
CA LYS A 40 -0.70 -16.21 -10.78
C LYS A 40 0.69 -16.78 -10.51
N PHE A 41 0.84 -17.55 -9.44
CA PHE A 41 2.09 -18.19 -9.09
C PHE A 41 2.28 -19.46 -9.91
N ASP A 42 3.49 -19.66 -10.42
CA ASP A 42 3.89 -20.92 -11.04
C ASP A 42 4.03 -21.99 -9.95
N ASN A 43 3.36 -23.13 -10.11
CA ASN A 43 3.53 -24.24 -9.19
C ASN A 43 4.56 -25.24 -9.74
N ARG A 44 5.65 -25.44 -9.00
CA ARG A 44 6.67 -26.48 -9.25
C ARG A 44 6.76 -27.50 -8.12
N ALA A 45 6.01 -27.29 -7.04
CA ALA A 45 5.97 -28.24 -5.96
C ALA A 45 5.11 -29.45 -6.35
N PRO A 46 5.58 -30.68 -6.19
CA PRO A 46 4.74 -31.87 -6.32
C PRO A 46 3.72 -31.88 -5.16
N PHE A 47 2.44 -31.81 -5.49
CA PHE A 47 1.39 -31.89 -4.49
C PHE A 47 0.21 -32.72 -5.02
N PRO A 48 -0.19 -33.78 -4.30
CA PRO A 48 -1.10 -34.79 -4.82
C PRO A 48 -2.59 -34.39 -4.82
N LEU A 49 -2.95 -33.25 -4.21
CA LEU A 49 -4.34 -32.79 -4.20
C LEU A 49 -4.65 -31.90 -5.42
N GLU A 50 -5.92 -31.86 -5.82
CA GLU A 50 -6.43 -31.08 -6.94
C GLU A 50 -6.53 -29.55 -6.64
N TRP A 51 -5.67 -29.05 -5.76
CA TRP A 51 -5.64 -27.62 -5.47
C TRP A 51 -4.86 -26.85 -6.53
N ASP A 52 -5.41 -25.75 -7.01
CA ASP A 52 -4.62 -24.76 -7.73
C ASP A 52 -3.79 -23.94 -6.72
N LEU A 53 -2.58 -24.44 -6.42
CA LEU A 53 -1.67 -23.78 -5.48
C LEU A 53 -1.31 -22.38 -5.96
N GLY A 54 -1.20 -22.19 -7.28
CA GLY A 54 -0.85 -20.90 -7.88
C GLY A 54 -1.91 -19.83 -7.63
N ASP A 55 -3.18 -20.16 -7.82
CA ASP A 55 -4.29 -19.25 -7.54
C ASP A 55 -4.47 -19.03 -6.04
N GLY A 56 -4.45 -20.09 -5.23
CA GLY A 56 -4.57 -19.97 -3.77
C GLY A 56 -3.47 -19.10 -3.15
N MET A 57 -2.23 -19.22 -3.61
CA MET A 57 -1.13 -18.35 -3.16
C MET A 57 -1.30 -16.90 -3.60
N LYS A 58 -1.76 -16.68 -4.84
CA LYS A 58 -2.10 -15.33 -5.33
C LYS A 58 -3.15 -14.69 -4.45
N GLU A 59 -4.24 -15.40 -4.14
CA GLU A 59 -5.34 -14.89 -3.31
C GLU A 59 -4.85 -14.55 -1.90
N MET A 60 -4.12 -15.47 -1.24
CA MET A 60 -3.59 -15.23 0.10
C MET A 60 -2.63 -14.04 0.16
N LEU A 61 -1.74 -13.89 -0.84
CA LEU A 61 -0.83 -12.74 -0.89
C LEU A 61 -1.58 -11.45 -1.19
N THR A 62 -2.57 -11.49 -2.10
CA THR A 62 -3.41 -10.33 -2.42
C THR A 62 -4.14 -9.82 -1.18
N ASP A 63 -4.78 -10.72 -0.42
CA ASP A 63 -5.46 -10.38 0.83
C ASP A 63 -4.49 -9.77 1.86
N ALA A 64 -3.32 -10.38 2.05
CA ALA A 64 -2.31 -9.86 2.96
C ALA A 64 -1.79 -8.47 2.55
N LEU A 65 -1.63 -8.20 1.26
CA LEU A 65 -1.22 -6.88 0.76
C LEU A 65 -2.32 -5.83 0.94
N VAL A 66 -3.59 -6.18 0.69
CA VAL A 66 -4.75 -5.30 0.95
C VAL A 66 -4.85 -4.97 2.44
N THR A 67 -4.81 -6.00 3.30
CA THR A 67 -4.89 -5.85 4.76
C THR A 67 -3.72 -5.06 5.34
N SER A 68 -2.54 -5.09 4.71
CA SER A 68 -1.40 -4.28 5.14
C SER A 68 -1.62 -2.77 5.00
N GLU A 69 -2.62 -2.35 4.21
CA GLU A 69 -2.95 -0.96 3.86
C GLU A 69 -1.79 -0.13 3.27
N ARG A 70 -0.66 -0.77 2.93
CA ARG A 70 0.54 -0.11 2.39
C ARG A 70 0.48 0.10 0.89
N TYR A 71 -0.33 -0.69 0.20
CA TYR A 71 -0.39 -0.77 -1.26
C TYR A 71 -1.78 -0.43 -1.78
N ARG A 72 -1.81 -0.03 -3.05
CA ARG A 72 -3.03 -0.07 -3.87
C ARG A 72 -2.94 -1.33 -4.72
N VAL A 73 -3.62 -2.37 -4.29
CA VAL A 73 -3.65 -3.64 -5.03
C VAL A 73 -4.61 -3.52 -6.21
N ILE A 74 -4.15 -3.86 -7.41
CA ILE A 74 -4.88 -3.79 -8.66
C ILE A 74 -5.05 -5.20 -9.21
N GLU A 75 -6.29 -5.62 -9.42
CA GLU A 75 -6.57 -6.91 -10.05
C GLU A 75 -6.24 -6.85 -11.55
N ARG A 76 -5.50 -7.84 -12.04
CA ARG A 76 -5.08 -7.93 -13.45
C ARG A 76 -5.45 -9.25 -14.12
N LEU A 77 -5.65 -10.35 -13.38
CA LEU A 77 -6.07 -11.62 -13.96
C LEU A 77 -7.51 -11.54 -14.45
N GLU A 78 -8.38 -10.88 -13.70
CA GLU A 78 -9.80 -10.69 -14.05
C GLU A 78 -10.06 -9.43 -14.89
N ILE A 79 -9.01 -8.83 -15.44
CA ILE A 79 -9.15 -7.57 -16.20
C ILE A 79 -10.08 -7.71 -17.41
N ASP A 80 -10.10 -8.86 -18.05
CA ASP A 80 -10.97 -9.12 -19.19
C ASP A 80 -12.45 -9.16 -18.80
N THR A 81 -12.74 -9.66 -17.59
CA THR A 81 -14.09 -9.62 -17.01
C THR A 81 -14.51 -8.19 -16.73
N VAL A 82 -13.62 -7.38 -16.15
CA VAL A 82 -13.86 -5.94 -15.91
C VAL A 82 -14.07 -5.19 -17.23
N LEU A 83 -13.27 -5.48 -18.26
CA LEU A 83 -13.40 -4.86 -19.57
C LEU A 83 -14.69 -5.29 -20.29
N ARG A 84 -15.12 -6.55 -20.14
CA ARG A 84 -16.41 -7.02 -20.68
C ARG A 84 -17.57 -6.29 -20.02
N GLU A 85 -17.55 -6.14 -18.69
CA GLU A 85 -18.57 -5.39 -17.95
C GLU A 85 -18.60 -3.91 -18.39
N LEU A 86 -17.44 -3.25 -18.50
CA LEU A 86 -17.34 -1.89 -19.00
C LEU A 86 -17.97 -1.76 -20.42
N ARG A 87 -17.65 -2.69 -21.33
CA ARG A 87 -18.25 -2.69 -22.67
C ARG A 87 -19.77 -2.89 -22.61
N PHE A 88 -20.24 -3.83 -21.78
CA PHE A 88 -21.66 -4.12 -21.63
C PHE A 88 -22.46 -2.88 -21.18
N GLN A 89 -21.92 -2.08 -20.27
CA GLN A 89 -22.55 -0.82 -19.84
C GLN A 89 -22.75 0.18 -20.99
N TYR A 90 -21.98 0.08 -22.07
CA TYR A 90 -22.07 0.96 -23.23
C TYR A 90 -22.87 0.37 -24.40
N THR A 91 -23.39 -0.84 -24.30
CA THR A 91 -24.25 -1.46 -25.36
C THR A 91 -25.66 -0.88 -25.43
N GLY A 92 -26.06 -0.04 -24.51
CA GLY A 92 -27.45 0.46 -24.41
C GLY A 92 -28.36 -0.40 -23.53
N SER A 93 -27.91 -1.58 -23.09
CA SER A 93 -28.69 -2.51 -22.24
C SER A 93 -28.79 -2.06 -20.79
N THR A 94 -27.98 -1.10 -20.36
CA THR A 94 -27.97 -0.55 -19.00
C THR A 94 -28.35 0.92 -18.98
N ARG A 95 -28.78 1.42 -17.81
CA ARG A 95 -29.11 2.83 -17.63
C ARG A 95 -27.88 3.71 -17.88
N GLN A 96 -28.09 4.88 -18.51
CA GLN A 96 -26.99 5.84 -18.75
C GLN A 96 -26.43 6.45 -17.44
N ALA A 97 -27.33 6.70 -16.48
CA ALA A 97 -26.91 7.20 -15.16
C ALA A 97 -26.19 6.09 -14.39
N GLY A 98 -25.02 6.41 -13.84
CA GLY A 98 -24.21 5.48 -13.04
C GLY A 98 -23.23 4.60 -13.82
N ARG A 99 -23.11 4.79 -15.15
CA ARG A 99 -22.10 4.09 -15.94
C ARG A 99 -20.69 4.41 -15.46
N ALA A 100 -19.83 3.38 -15.40
CA ALA A 100 -18.42 3.57 -15.11
C ALA A 100 -17.72 4.30 -16.28
N SER A 101 -16.93 5.32 -15.98
CA SER A 101 -16.20 6.06 -17.01
C SER A 101 -15.08 5.21 -17.60
N GLN A 102 -14.99 5.14 -18.93
CA GLN A 102 -13.88 4.50 -19.64
C GLN A 102 -12.56 5.27 -19.40
N GLY A 103 -11.43 4.57 -19.52
CA GLY A 103 -10.10 5.16 -19.37
C GLY A 103 -9.69 5.48 -17.92
N ARG A 104 -10.45 5.03 -16.91
CA ARG A 104 -10.14 5.24 -15.48
C ARG A 104 -9.49 4.05 -14.78
N LEU A 105 -9.15 2.99 -15.49
CA LEU A 105 -8.39 1.88 -14.92
C LEU A 105 -7.04 2.38 -14.42
N LYS A 106 -6.70 1.97 -13.19
CA LYS A 106 -5.44 2.42 -12.56
C LYS A 106 -4.25 1.68 -13.18
N ASN A 107 -3.16 2.41 -13.37
CA ASN A 107 -1.90 1.81 -13.79
C ASN A 107 -1.24 1.06 -12.63
N VAL A 108 -0.58 -0.04 -12.93
CA VAL A 108 0.24 -0.82 -12.00
C VAL A 108 1.68 -0.33 -12.11
N GLN A 109 2.34 -0.10 -10.98
CA GLN A 109 3.76 0.28 -10.92
C GLN A 109 4.65 -0.95 -10.76
N TYR A 110 4.21 -1.95 -9.98
CA TYR A 110 4.98 -3.15 -9.73
C TYR A 110 4.13 -4.40 -9.95
N LEU A 111 4.70 -5.39 -10.64
CA LEU A 111 4.15 -6.74 -10.72
C LEU A 111 4.86 -7.64 -9.70
N ILE A 112 4.08 -8.47 -9.03
CA ILE A 112 4.57 -9.45 -8.08
C ILE A 112 4.34 -10.83 -8.68
N LYS A 113 5.44 -11.55 -8.91
CA LYS A 113 5.46 -12.91 -9.44
C LYS A 113 6.00 -13.86 -8.39
N GLY A 114 5.41 -15.05 -8.27
CA GLY A 114 5.89 -16.11 -7.40
C GLY A 114 6.03 -17.44 -8.12
N THR A 115 6.92 -18.29 -7.59
CA THR A 115 7.06 -19.69 -7.98
C THR A 115 7.07 -20.51 -6.70
N ILE A 116 6.12 -21.42 -6.54
CA ILE A 116 6.05 -22.34 -5.41
C ILE A 116 7.06 -23.45 -5.69
N THR A 117 8.00 -23.64 -4.77
CA THR A 117 9.09 -24.63 -4.89
C THR A 117 8.86 -25.84 -4.01
N ASP A 118 8.29 -25.63 -2.83
CA ASP A 118 8.11 -26.67 -1.81
C ASP A 118 6.74 -26.48 -1.15
N PHE A 119 5.95 -27.56 -1.10
CA PHE A 119 4.66 -27.55 -0.45
C PHE A 119 4.29 -28.96 -0.01
N GLY A 120 4.32 -29.24 1.28
CA GLY A 120 4.01 -30.57 1.79
C GLY A 120 4.52 -30.84 3.19
N HIS A 121 4.63 -32.13 3.51
CA HIS A 121 5.11 -32.61 4.79
C HIS A 121 6.41 -33.40 4.62
N VAL A 122 7.34 -33.23 5.57
CA VAL A 122 8.60 -33.98 5.64
C VAL A 122 8.71 -34.66 6.96
N SER A 123 9.06 -35.97 6.93
CA SER A 123 9.36 -36.72 8.14
C SER A 123 10.78 -36.45 8.63
N ASN A 124 10.95 -36.21 9.93
CA ASN A 124 12.26 -35.98 10.54
C ASN A 124 13.18 -37.23 10.52
N SER A 125 12.63 -38.41 10.24
CA SER A 125 13.32 -39.68 10.50
C SER A 125 14.45 -40.00 9.54
N ARG A 126 14.58 -39.39 8.36
CA ARG A 126 15.66 -39.68 7.37
C ARG A 126 15.92 -38.64 6.30
N GLY A 127 15.48 -37.40 6.37
CA GLY A 127 15.78 -36.40 5.34
C GLY A 127 15.26 -36.77 3.93
N LEU A 128 14.41 -37.75 3.81
CA LEU A 128 13.81 -38.16 2.56
C LEU A 128 12.48 -37.43 2.40
N LEU A 129 12.33 -36.68 1.33
CA LEU A 129 11.03 -36.21 0.87
C LEU A 129 10.20 -37.48 0.54
N THR A 130 9.47 -38.00 1.49
CA THR A 130 8.47 -39.02 1.18
C THR A 130 7.37 -38.29 0.41
N HIS A 131 7.20 -38.63 -0.85
CA HIS A 131 5.98 -38.38 -1.59
C HIS A 131 4.87 -39.06 -0.79
N ILE A 132 4.08 -38.29 -0.09
CA ILE A 132 3.02 -38.84 0.75
C ILE A 132 1.83 -39.01 -0.18
N ASP A 133 1.76 -40.18 -0.80
CA ASP A 133 0.53 -40.72 -1.30
C ASP A 133 -0.38 -40.93 -0.06
N TYR A 134 -1.48 -40.15 0.01
CA TYR A 134 -2.57 -40.34 0.96
C TYR A 134 -2.20 -40.32 2.47
N PHE A 135 -1.77 -39.18 3.03
CA PHE A 135 -1.76 -39.09 4.49
C PHE A 135 -2.94 -38.26 5.01
N GLU A 136 -3.92 -38.99 5.59
CA GLU A 136 -5.04 -38.38 6.33
C GLU A 136 -4.67 -38.01 7.79
N TRP A 137 -3.48 -38.41 8.28
CA TRP A 137 -3.07 -38.29 9.68
C TRP A 137 -1.67 -37.69 9.81
N PHE A 138 -1.52 -36.64 10.65
CA PHE A 138 -0.21 -36.11 11.00
C PHE A 138 0.45 -36.99 12.09
N SER A 139 1.63 -37.50 11.78
CA SER A 139 2.52 -38.02 12.83
C SER A 139 3.17 -36.85 13.57
N SER A 140 3.35 -36.97 14.88
CA SER A 140 3.98 -35.98 15.74
C SER A 140 5.42 -35.59 15.31
N ASP A 141 6.05 -36.36 14.42
CA ASP A 141 7.43 -36.15 13.96
C ASP A 141 7.53 -35.52 12.56
N GLN A 142 6.41 -35.07 12.01
CA GLN A 142 6.38 -34.43 10.69
C GLN A 142 6.51 -32.89 10.79
N LYS A 143 7.17 -32.33 9.79
CA LYS A 143 7.19 -30.87 9.55
C LYS A 143 6.42 -30.54 8.28
N ALA A 144 5.58 -29.54 8.35
CA ALA A 144 5.00 -28.93 7.16
C ALA A 144 5.99 -27.91 6.62
N ILE A 145 6.27 -27.95 5.32
CA ILE A 145 7.19 -27.04 4.64
C ILE A 145 6.42 -26.30 3.55
N MET A 146 6.67 -24.99 3.48
CA MET A 146 6.26 -24.12 2.40
C MET A 146 7.45 -23.32 1.92
N GLY A 147 7.79 -23.42 0.63
CA GLY A 147 8.85 -22.68 -0.03
C GLY A 147 8.34 -21.99 -1.30
N MET A 148 8.80 -20.78 -1.54
CA MET A 148 8.56 -20.06 -2.79
C MET A 148 9.69 -19.12 -3.14
N THR A 149 9.83 -18.84 -4.43
CA THR A 149 10.63 -17.70 -4.93
C THR A 149 9.68 -16.55 -5.26
N LEU A 150 9.96 -15.37 -4.73
CA LEU A 150 9.20 -14.16 -4.95
C LEU A 150 10.02 -13.17 -5.77
N GLN A 151 9.43 -12.59 -6.81
CA GLN A 151 10.02 -11.55 -7.65
C GLN A 151 9.13 -10.30 -7.64
N VAL A 152 9.76 -9.13 -7.55
CA VAL A 152 9.12 -7.83 -7.72
C VAL A 152 9.70 -7.21 -8.99
N ILE A 153 8.83 -6.85 -9.92
CA ILE A 153 9.19 -6.33 -11.25
C ILE A 153 8.66 -4.90 -11.35
N ASP A 154 9.51 -3.94 -11.68
CA ASP A 154 9.11 -2.59 -12.03
C ASP A 154 8.51 -2.59 -13.44
N VAL A 155 7.28 -2.07 -13.57
CA VAL A 155 6.55 -2.09 -14.85
C VAL A 155 7.11 -1.06 -15.83
N GLU A 156 7.66 0.04 -15.33
CA GLU A 156 8.18 1.14 -16.15
C GLU A 156 9.46 0.73 -16.88
N SER A 157 10.37 0.07 -16.16
CA SER A 157 11.66 -0.40 -16.72
C SER A 157 11.64 -1.85 -17.20
N GLY A 158 10.70 -2.68 -16.72
CA GLY A 158 10.71 -4.13 -16.92
C GLY A 158 11.75 -4.85 -16.04
N GLU A 159 12.44 -4.15 -15.15
CA GLU A 159 13.51 -4.67 -14.32
C GLU A 159 12.98 -5.50 -13.16
N VAL A 160 13.65 -6.62 -12.84
CA VAL A 160 13.43 -7.40 -11.62
C VAL A 160 14.18 -6.72 -10.47
N VAL A 161 13.48 -5.85 -9.73
CA VAL A 161 14.07 -5.08 -8.62
C VAL A 161 14.35 -5.91 -7.38
N SER A 162 13.72 -7.09 -7.26
CA SER A 162 13.99 -8.04 -6.16
C SER A 162 13.62 -9.46 -6.59
N SER A 163 14.48 -10.42 -6.23
CA SER A 163 14.18 -11.85 -6.33
C SER A 163 14.67 -12.54 -5.06
N THR A 164 13.79 -13.18 -4.31
CA THR A 164 14.10 -13.74 -2.99
C THR A 164 13.42 -15.09 -2.81
N ARG A 165 14.16 -16.09 -2.33
CA ARG A 165 13.61 -17.36 -1.87
C ARG A 165 13.14 -17.20 -0.43
N LEU A 166 11.92 -17.62 -0.17
CA LEU A 166 11.26 -17.61 1.14
C LEU A 166 10.85 -19.04 1.48
N GLU A 167 11.12 -19.42 2.71
CA GLU A 167 10.81 -20.77 3.20
C GLU A 167 10.39 -20.72 4.66
N GLU A 168 9.48 -21.58 5.03
CA GLU A 168 9.04 -21.84 6.40
C GLU A 168 8.77 -23.32 6.63
N ALA A 169 9.11 -23.77 7.83
CA ALA A 169 8.79 -25.11 8.31
C ALA A 169 8.09 -25.01 9.68
N VAL A 170 6.97 -25.69 9.84
CA VAL A 170 6.19 -25.74 11.07
C VAL A 170 6.06 -27.20 11.54
N ASN A 171 6.41 -27.48 12.80
CA ASN A 171 6.27 -28.82 13.36
C ASN A 171 4.79 -29.16 13.54
N ALA A 172 4.40 -30.40 13.22
CA ALA A 172 3.03 -30.85 13.41
C ALA A 172 2.61 -30.89 14.90
N ARG A 173 3.57 -31.07 15.82
CA ARG A 173 3.35 -31.02 17.27
C ARG A 173 2.83 -29.68 17.77
N ASP A 174 3.20 -28.61 17.09
CA ASP A 174 2.84 -27.23 17.50
C ASP A 174 1.40 -26.87 17.12
N VAL A 175 0.68 -27.80 16.48
CA VAL A 175 -0.66 -27.57 15.95
C VAL A 175 -1.58 -28.73 16.28
N THR A 176 -2.51 -28.52 17.19
CA THR A 176 -3.49 -29.53 17.66
C THR A 176 -4.70 -29.56 16.71
N VAL A 177 -4.52 -29.90 15.44
CA VAL A 177 -5.64 -30.05 14.50
C VAL A 177 -5.50 -31.36 13.71
N ASN A 178 -6.46 -32.25 13.86
CA ASN A 178 -6.65 -33.36 12.94
C ASN A 178 -7.30 -32.85 11.68
N ALA A 179 -6.55 -32.79 10.59
CA ALA A 179 -6.99 -32.13 9.36
C ALA A 179 -6.90 -33.08 8.16
N THR A 180 -8.01 -33.21 7.44
CA THR A 180 -8.06 -33.90 6.16
C THR A 180 -8.02 -32.84 5.07
N TYR A 181 -6.87 -32.64 4.42
CA TYR A 181 -6.68 -31.59 3.40
C TYR A 181 -7.61 -31.71 2.20
N SER A 182 -8.00 -32.92 1.81
CA SER A 182 -8.93 -33.13 0.68
C SER A 182 -10.31 -32.48 0.87
N LYS A 183 -10.67 -32.15 2.11
CA LYS A 183 -11.94 -31.47 2.45
C LYS A 183 -11.80 -29.98 2.71
N MET A 184 -10.64 -29.39 2.44
CA MET A 184 -10.36 -27.98 2.71
C MET A 184 -10.08 -27.22 1.44
N ALA A 185 -10.50 -25.95 1.39
CA ALA A 185 -10.03 -25.02 0.38
C ALA A 185 -8.71 -24.39 0.84
N MET A 186 -7.75 -24.23 -0.07
CA MET A 186 -6.52 -23.48 0.19
C MET A 186 -6.87 -22.05 0.60
N GLY A 187 -6.21 -21.53 1.64
CA GLY A 187 -6.51 -20.20 2.18
C GLY A 187 -7.76 -20.11 3.07
N GLY A 188 -8.60 -21.16 3.10
CA GLY A 188 -9.78 -21.19 3.96
C GLY A 188 -9.44 -21.23 5.45
N GLY A 189 -10.39 -20.82 6.31
CA GLY A 189 -10.18 -20.74 7.76
C GLY A 189 -9.77 -22.04 8.44
N MET A 190 -10.16 -23.20 7.90
CA MET A 190 -9.70 -24.50 8.37
C MET A 190 -8.26 -24.79 7.97
N PHE A 191 -7.89 -24.46 6.70
CA PHE A 191 -6.53 -24.62 6.20
C PHE A 191 -5.51 -23.84 7.02
N VAL A 192 -5.77 -22.59 7.31
CA VAL A 192 -4.85 -21.69 8.06
C VAL A 192 -4.53 -22.24 9.47
N ARG A 193 -5.41 -23.07 10.04
CA ARG A 193 -5.19 -23.71 11.34
C ARG A 193 -4.29 -24.94 11.27
N THR A 194 -4.04 -25.49 10.09
CA THR A 194 -3.16 -26.67 9.91
C THR A 194 -1.67 -26.27 9.96
N PRO A 195 -0.75 -27.22 10.19
CA PRO A 195 0.69 -26.95 10.12
C PRO A 195 1.12 -26.35 8.76
N LEU A 196 0.59 -26.91 7.66
CA LEU A 196 0.90 -26.42 6.31
C LEU A 196 0.30 -25.04 6.05
N GLY A 197 -0.91 -24.77 6.55
CA GLY A 197 -1.52 -23.46 6.48
C GLY A 197 -0.77 -22.40 7.28
N ARG A 198 -0.23 -22.75 8.47
CA ARG A 198 0.63 -21.87 9.26
C ARG A 198 1.96 -21.59 8.57
N ALA A 199 2.62 -22.61 8.00
CA ALA A 199 3.83 -22.42 7.21
C ALA A 199 3.57 -21.46 6.04
N THR A 200 2.45 -21.67 5.33
CA THR A 200 2.01 -20.81 4.23
C THR A 200 1.78 -19.37 4.69
N ALA A 201 1.02 -19.16 5.76
CA ALA A 201 0.76 -17.83 6.31
C ALA A 201 2.06 -17.10 6.72
N ASN A 202 3.01 -17.82 7.33
CA ASN A 202 4.31 -17.28 7.70
C ASN A 202 5.12 -16.84 6.47
N VAL A 203 5.14 -17.66 5.41
CA VAL A 203 5.80 -17.31 4.14
C VAL A 203 5.15 -16.09 3.49
N ILE A 204 3.82 -16.00 3.48
CA ILE A 204 3.09 -14.81 3.01
C ILE A 204 3.47 -13.57 3.83
N GLY A 205 3.55 -13.68 5.16
CA GLY A 205 4.01 -12.57 6.01
C GLY A 205 5.44 -12.12 5.68
N LYS A 206 6.36 -13.07 5.42
CA LYS A 206 7.72 -12.76 4.94
C LYS A 206 7.68 -12.11 3.56
N ALA A 207 6.80 -12.56 2.65
CA ALA A 207 6.63 -11.99 1.33
C ALA A 207 6.20 -10.51 1.39
N VAL A 208 5.21 -10.17 2.22
CA VAL A 208 4.78 -8.77 2.42
C VAL A 208 5.93 -7.90 2.94
N LYS A 209 6.75 -8.42 3.87
CA LYS A 209 7.95 -7.71 4.36
C LYS A 209 8.97 -7.48 3.25
N GLN A 210 9.24 -8.52 2.45
CA GLN A 210 10.20 -8.44 1.34
C GLN A 210 9.73 -7.46 0.25
N ILE A 211 8.46 -7.49 -0.12
CA ILE A 211 7.86 -6.52 -1.05
C ILE A 211 8.01 -5.11 -0.50
N THR A 212 7.76 -4.93 0.81
CA THR A 212 7.88 -3.61 1.46
C THR A 212 9.31 -3.09 1.44
N SER A 213 10.31 -3.95 1.59
CA SER A 213 11.72 -3.54 1.53
C SER A 213 12.21 -3.27 0.10
N ALA A 214 11.68 -4.01 -0.89
CA ALA A 214 12.05 -3.86 -2.29
C ALA A 214 11.45 -2.60 -2.93
N ILE A 215 10.21 -2.27 -2.56
CA ILE A 215 9.51 -1.10 -3.10
C ILE A 215 9.87 0.12 -2.28
N ALA A 216 10.58 1.09 -2.88
CA ALA A 216 11.01 2.32 -2.22
C ALA A 216 9.82 3.10 -1.64
N ASN A 217 9.87 3.37 -0.34
CA ASN A 217 8.90 4.23 0.35
C ASN A 217 9.10 5.69 -0.07
N ARG A 218 8.29 6.18 -1.01
CA ARG A 218 8.29 7.59 -1.41
C ARG A 218 7.46 8.41 -0.42
N LYS A 219 8.08 9.37 0.25
CA LYS A 219 7.35 10.34 1.08
C LYS A 219 6.31 11.05 0.22
N TRP A 220 5.07 10.99 0.64
CA TRP A 220 4.01 11.73 -0.02
C TRP A 220 4.02 13.20 0.42
N ASN A 221 3.87 14.10 -0.54
CA ASN A 221 3.63 15.51 -0.29
C ASN A 221 2.43 15.95 -1.14
N PRO A 222 1.59 16.86 -0.63
CA PRO A 222 0.50 17.39 -1.43
C PRO A 222 1.03 18.09 -2.68
N LYS A 223 0.18 18.13 -3.70
CA LYS A 223 0.41 18.93 -4.91
C LYS A 223 -0.75 19.90 -5.07
N VAL A 224 -0.47 21.02 -5.69
CA VAL A 224 -1.52 21.91 -6.18
C VAL A 224 -2.39 21.13 -7.16
N ALA A 225 -3.68 20.98 -6.85
CA ALA A 225 -4.64 20.29 -7.71
C ALA A 225 -5.36 21.24 -8.65
N ALA A 226 -5.80 22.40 -8.15
CA ALA A 226 -6.48 23.42 -8.93
C ALA A 226 -6.38 24.80 -8.26
N LEU A 227 -6.44 25.85 -9.06
CA LEU A 227 -6.68 27.21 -8.61
C LEU A 227 -8.19 27.47 -8.68
N GLN A 228 -8.77 27.99 -7.60
CA GLN A 228 -10.20 28.29 -7.55
C GLN A 228 -10.48 29.76 -7.94
N PRO A 229 -11.70 30.04 -8.44
CA PRO A 229 -12.06 31.42 -8.83
C PRO A 229 -11.97 32.43 -7.67
N ASP A 230 -12.25 31.99 -6.44
CA ASP A 230 -12.18 32.78 -5.21
C ASP A 230 -10.76 33.13 -4.75
N GLY A 231 -9.73 32.67 -5.46
CA GLY A 231 -8.33 32.93 -5.13
C GLY A 231 -7.70 31.88 -4.23
N THR A 232 -8.45 30.89 -3.77
CA THR A 232 -7.92 29.78 -2.99
C THR A 232 -7.30 28.71 -3.89
N ILE A 233 -6.52 27.82 -3.29
CA ILE A 233 -5.84 26.71 -3.98
C ILE A 233 -6.32 25.39 -3.38
N ALA A 234 -6.77 24.48 -4.25
CA ALA A 234 -7.06 23.11 -3.86
C ALA A 234 -5.78 22.24 -3.87
N LEU A 235 -5.55 21.49 -2.82
CA LEU A 235 -4.47 20.50 -2.69
C LEU A 235 -5.04 19.08 -2.81
N ASN A 236 -4.30 18.15 -3.41
CA ASN A 236 -4.71 16.78 -3.66
C ASN A 236 -4.61 15.85 -2.44
N GLY A 237 -4.87 16.34 -1.25
CA GLY A 237 -4.92 15.58 0.00
C GLY A 237 -5.81 16.27 1.01
N GLY A 238 -6.43 15.49 1.87
CA GLY A 238 -7.33 15.95 2.92
C GLY A 238 -7.13 15.14 4.21
N GLU A 239 -8.22 14.80 4.89
CA GLU A 239 -8.22 13.97 6.10
C GLU A 239 -7.57 12.60 5.85
N ASN A 240 -7.82 12.01 4.68
CA ASN A 240 -7.21 10.75 4.24
C ASN A 240 -5.67 10.76 4.20
N ARG A 241 -5.06 11.95 4.21
CA ARG A 241 -3.62 12.20 4.24
C ARG A 241 -3.18 12.92 5.51
N LYS A 242 -4.06 12.99 6.52
CA LYS A 242 -3.83 13.65 7.81
C LYS A 242 -3.38 15.12 7.66
N ILE A 243 -3.82 15.80 6.61
CA ILE A 243 -3.67 17.25 6.49
C ILE A 243 -4.52 17.88 7.59
N LYS A 244 -3.99 18.90 8.23
CA LYS A 244 -4.66 19.63 9.31
C LYS A 244 -4.95 21.07 8.89
N ASN A 245 -6.02 21.63 9.44
CA ASN A 245 -6.30 23.05 9.32
C ASN A 245 -5.14 23.86 9.93
N GLY A 246 -4.77 24.97 9.31
CA GLY A 246 -3.62 25.77 9.71
C GLY A 246 -2.25 25.22 9.29
N ALA A 247 -2.21 24.07 8.60
CA ALA A 247 -0.93 23.53 8.09
C ALA A 247 -0.35 24.47 7.04
N ILE A 248 0.95 24.76 7.18
CA ILE A 248 1.69 25.61 6.24
C ILE A 248 2.48 24.74 5.27
N TYR A 249 2.39 25.09 3.99
CA TYR A 249 3.12 24.42 2.92
C TYR A 249 3.91 25.42 2.09
N GLU A 250 5.19 25.14 1.89
CA GLU A 250 6.04 25.76 0.89
C GLU A 250 5.73 25.12 -0.47
N VAL A 251 5.38 25.93 -1.46
CA VAL A 251 5.12 25.47 -2.83
C VAL A 251 6.37 25.69 -3.68
N ARG A 252 6.75 24.62 -4.38
CA ARG A 252 7.91 24.64 -5.28
C ARG A 252 7.49 24.27 -6.70
N ASP A 253 8.16 24.89 -7.64
CA ASP A 253 8.08 24.48 -9.04
C ASP A 253 8.72 23.09 -9.23
N LEU A 254 8.37 22.44 -10.33
CA LEU A 254 9.03 21.19 -10.70
C LEU A 254 10.47 21.48 -11.11
N GLY A 255 11.41 20.82 -10.44
CA GLY A 255 12.82 20.88 -10.82
C GLY A 255 13.06 20.19 -12.17
N LYS A 256 14.21 20.45 -12.79
CA LYS A 256 14.65 19.73 -13.98
C LYS A 256 15.08 18.31 -13.61
N ALA A 257 14.77 17.34 -14.45
CA ALA A 257 15.25 15.98 -14.29
C ALA A 257 16.79 15.97 -14.35
N ILE A 258 17.42 15.22 -13.43
CA ILE A 258 18.85 14.89 -13.46
C ILE A 258 18.91 13.51 -14.08
N VAL A 259 19.42 13.45 -15.30
CA VAL A 259 19.48 12.23 -16.10
C VAL A 259 20.90 11.67 -16.05
N ASN A 260 21.01 10.35 -15.86
CA ASN A 260 22.29 9.65 -15.98
C ASN A 260 22.72 9.63 -17.46
N PRO A 261 23.90 10.18 -17.81
CA PRO A 261 24.33 10.22 -19.21
C PRO A 261 24.69 8.83 -19.79
N GLU A 262 24.86 7.81 -18.97
CA GLU A 262 25.25 6.47 -19.43
C GLU A 262 24.07 5.62 -19.89
N ASN A 263 22.90 5.76 -19.26
CA ASN A 263 21.74 4.92 -19.51
C ASN A 263 20.39 5.70 -19.57
N GLU A 264 20.46 7.03 -19.57
CA GLU A 264 19.31 7.93 -19.61
C GLU A 264 18.31 7.80 -18.42
N ASP A 265 18.69 7.09 -17.37
CA ASP A 265 17.86 6.97 -16.17
C ASP A 265 17.73 8.29 -15.43
N ILE A 266 16.53 8.56 -14.91
CA ILE A 266 16.28 9.72 -14.07
C ILE A 266 16.82 9.47 -12.67
N LEU A 267 17.99 10.03 -12.34
CA LEU A 267 18.59 9.97 -11.01
C LEU A 267 17.83 10.78 -9.96
N GLY A 268 17.05 11.78 -10.40
CA GLY A 268 16.29 12.65 -9.51
C GLY A 268 15.89 13.94 -10.20
N TYR A 269 15.51 14.92 -9.40
CA TYR A 269 15.12 16.25 -9.90
C TYR A 269 15.88 17.34 -9.15
N THR A 270 16.29 18.37 -9.85
CA THR A 270 16.88 19.57 -9.24
C THR A 270 15.89 20.20 -8.27
N ARG A 271 16.40 20.93 -7.29
CA ARG A 271 15.53 21.64 -6.34
C ARG A 271 14.81 22.79 -7.07
N GLY A 272 13.50 22.64 -7.27
CA GLY A 272 12.68 23.65 -7.90
C GLY A 272 12.67 24.97 -7.11
N LYS A 273 12.41 26.07 -7.80
CA LYS A 273 12.27 27.42 -7.21
C LYS A 273 11.07 27.46 -6.26
N ILE A 274 11.19 28.16 -5.13
CA ILE A 274 10.07 28.46 -4.25
C ILE A 274 9.14 29.43 -4.95
N ILE A 275 7.86 29.08 -5.04
CA ILE A 275 6.79 29.89 -5.63
C ILE A 275 6.10 30.73 -4.56
N GLY A 276 5.89 30.15 -3.39
CA GLY A 276 5.23 30.82 -2.27
C GLY A 276 4.84 29.87 -1.16
N TRP A 277 4.00 30.36 -0.26
CA TRP A 277 3.50 29.61 0.89
C TRP A 277 1.99 29.58 0.91
N LEU A 278 1.44 28.45 1.28
CA LEU A 278 0.02 28.20 1.43
C LEU A 278 -0.30 27.85 2.88
N GLU A 279 -1.45 28.29 3.37
CA GLU A 279 -2.02 27.86 4.64
C GLU A 279 -3.35 27.16 4.38
N VAL A 280 -3.50 25.96 4.91
CA VAL A 280 -4.74 25.19 4.81
C VAL A 280 -5.83 25.84 5.66
N THR A 281 -6.92 26.22 5.01
CA THR A 281 -8.08 26.86 5.65
C THR A 281 -9.25 25.92 5.83
N GLN A 282 -9.34 24.88 4.99
CA GLN A 282 -10.40 23.89 5.08
C GLN A 282 -9.89 22.51 4.65
N VAL A 283 -10.22 21.49 5.40
CA VAL A 283 -9.88 20.09 5.10
C VAL A 283 -11.16 19.32 4.79
N LYS A 284 -11.15 18.61 3.67
CA LYS A 284 -12.17 17.65 3.24
C LYS A 284 -11.56 16.24 3.28
N GLU A 285 -12.36 15.22 3.07
CA GLU A 285 -11.90 13.83 3.09
C GLU A 285 -10.72 13.57 2.12
N LEU A 286 -10.84 13.98 0.84
CA LEU A 286 -9.88 13.67 -0.22
C LEU A 286 -9.01 14.85 -0.66
N TYR A 287 -9.36 16.08 -0.32
CA TYR A 287 -8.64 17.29 -0.71
C TYR A 287 -8.71 18.35 0.39
N SER A 288 -7.86 19.36 0.30
CA SER A 288 -7.91 20.52 1.19
C SER A 288 -7.87 21.81 0.41
N ILE A 289 -8.41 22.85 1.00
CA ILE A 289 -8.42 24.22 0.48
C ILE A 289 -7.38 25.01 1.27
N ALA A 290 -6.55 25.76 0.55
CA ALA A 290 -5.53 26.59 1.15
C ALA A 290 -5.58 28.00 0.60
N ARG A 291 -5.29 29.00 1.44
CA ARG A 291 -5.09 30.39 1.03
C ARG A 291 -3.62 30.65 0.73
N ILE A 292 -3.34 31.57 -0.16
CA ILE A 292 -1.99 32.05 -0.43
C ILE A 292 -1.59 32.98 0.72
N VAL A 293 -0.50 32.64 1.41
CA VAL A 293 0.10 33.48 2.46
C VAL A 293 1.15 34.40 1.85
N SER A 294 1.95 33.87 0.93
CA SER A 294 2.97 34.64 0.21
C SER A 294 3.21 34.04 -1.18
N GLY A 295 3.55 34.88 -2.13
CA GLY A 295 3.76 34.50 -3.54
C GLY A 295 2.74 35.16 -4.49
N ASP A 296 3.10 35.19 -5.77
CA ASP A 296 2.18 35.68 -6.81
C ASP A 296 1.22 34.54 -7.22
N ARG A 297 -0.09 34.82 -7.19
CA ARG A 297 -1.13 33.89 -7.59
C ARG A 297 -0.92 33.32 -8.99
N SER A 298 -0.45 34.12 -9.93
CA SER A 298 -0.23 33.69 -11.32
C SER A 298 0.88 32.66 -11.47
N ALA A 299 1.76 32.56 -10.49
CA ALA A 299 2.87 31.61 -10.47
C ALA A 299 2.46 30.20 -9.97
N PHE A 300 1.32 30.07 -9.26
CA PHE A 300 0.82 28.77 -8.82
C PHE A 300 0.17 28.02 -9.98
N LYS A 301 0.55 26.74 -10.15
CA LYS A 301 0.07 25.89 -11.23
C LYS A 301 -0.25 24.47 -10.70
N PRO A 302 -1.24 23.80 -11.28
CA PRO A 302 -1.48 22.39 -10.97
C PRO A 302 -0.23 21.52 -11.16
N GLY A 303 -0.01 20.57 -10.26
CA GLY A 303 1.15 19.67 -10.27
C GLY A 303 2.33 20.12 -9.42
N GLN A 304 2.42 21.39 -9.03
CA GLN A 304 3.50 21.91 -8.16
C GLN A 304 3.49 21.21 -6.80
N LEU A 305 4.70 20.92 -6.29
CA LEU A 305 4.90 20.16 -5.07
C LEU A 305 4.78 21.07 -3.84
N CYS A 306 3.98 20.65 -2.86
CA CYS A 306 3.82 21.33 -1.58
C CYS A 306 4.58 20.55 -0.50
N ARG A 307 5.54 21.19 0.17
CA ARG A 307 6.28 20.57 1.28
C ARG A 307 5.88 21.25 2.59
N PRO A 308 5.72 20.49 3.68
CA PRO A 308 5.56 21.12 5.00
C PRO A 308 6.70 22.10 5.24
N GLY A 309 6.38 23.32 5.65
CA GLY A 309 7.35 24.37 5.89
C GLY A 309 6.83 25.40 6.88
N GLU A 310 7.68 26.29 7.27
CA GLU A 310 7.37 27.44 8.09
C GLU A 310 7.48 28.71 7.24
N ILE A 311 6.65 29.69 7.49
CA ILE A 311 6.73 30.98 6.80
C ILE A 311 8.03 31.66 7.23
N PRO A 312 8.92 32.02 6.30
CA PRO A 312 10.15 32.71 6.70
C PRO A 312 9.78 34.07 7.31
N THR A 313 10.25 34.27 8.53
CA THR A 313 10.19 35.57 9.22
C THR A 313 11.44 36.38 8.88
N PHE A 314 11.28 37.49 8.17
CA PHE A 314 12.36 38.48 8.04
C PHE A 314 12.24 39.46 9.22
N GLU A 315 13.24 39.46 10.11
CA GLU A 315 13.39 40.42 11.23
C GLU A 315 12.07 40.85 11.89
N GLY A 316 11.29 39.88 12.43
CA GLY A 316 10.16 40.20 13.30
C GLY A 316 8.83 40.59 12.65
N GLN A 317 8.71 40.54 11.33
CA GLN A 317 7.40 40.72 10.67
C GLN A 317 7.06 39.58 9.70
N PRO A 318 5.92 38.90 9.87
CA PRO A 318 5.42 37.96 8.88
C PRO A 318 5.05 38.74 7.60
N LEU A 319 5.41 38.23 6.42
CA LEU A 319 4.99 38.77 5.15
C LEU A 319 3.46 38.60 4.97
N THR A 320 2.69 39.50 5.55
CA THR A 320 1.27 39.63 5.31
C THR A 320 1.03 40.42 4.02
N ASN A 321 0.08 39.95 3.19
CA ASN A 321 -0.35 40.54 1.92
C ASN A 321 -0.31 42.07 1.89
N ARG A 322 0.57 42.64 1.07
CA ARG A 322 0.42 43.99 0.57
C ARG A 322 -0.49 43.97 -0.68
N THR A 323 -1.78 43.95 -0.47
CA THR A 323 -2.73 44.51 -1.44
C THR A 323 -2.68 46.05 -1.29
N SER A 324 -1.72 46.69 -1.95
CA SER A 324 -1.73 48.13 -2.04
C SER A 324 -2.47 48.56 -3.29
N GLY A 325 -3.74 48.82 -3.14
CA GLY A 325 -4.40 49.80 -3.99
C GLY A 325 -3.79 51.17 -3.71
N ARG A 326 -2.92 51.64 -4.56
CA ARG A 326 -2.59 53.08 -4.66
C ARG A 326 -3.21 53.61 -5.94
N VAL A 327 -4.41 54.13 -5.77
CA VAL A 327 -4.98 55.09 -6.72
C VAL A 327 -4.10 56.35 -6.66
N ALA A 328 -3.32 56.62 -7.70
CA ALA A 328 -2.65 57.86 -7.86
C ALA A 328 -3.69 58.91 -8.27
N SER A 329 -4.03 59.82 -7.36
CA SER A 329 -4.73 61.07 -7.70
C SER A 329 -3.77 62.01 -8.40
N VAL A 330 -3.99 62.22 -9.69
CA VAL A 330 -3.44 63.34 -10.43
C VAL A 330 -4.11 64.61 -9.91
N ARG A 331 -3.34 65.53 -9.36
CA ARG A 331 -3.71 66.94 -9.27
C ARG A 331 -2.70 67.78 -10.07
N ARG A 332 -3.27 68.42 -11.03
CA ARG A 332 -2.89 69.65 -11.75
C ARG A 332 -1.41 70.08 -11.70
#